data_a75e137b41dae24cc82890d5511c39da
#
_entry.id   a75e137b41dae24cc82890d5511c39da
#
_cell.length_a   1.000
_cell.length_b   1.000
_cell.length_c   1.000
_cell.angle_alpha   90.00
_cell.angle_beta   90.00
_cell.angle_gamma   90.00
#
_symmetry.space_group_name_H-M   'P 1'
#
loop_
_entity.id
_entity.type
_entity.pdbx_description
1 polymer ?
#
loop_
_entity_poly.entity_id
_entity_poly.type
_entity_poly.pdbx_seq_one_letter_code
_entity_poly.pdbx_strand_id
1 'polypeptide(L)'
;MLACGVRTSFPDGLRYVAQNLKEYEVSVFVGVPLLVEAIYNKILKEIEKQGKTKLINNAIKISNALLKIKIDIRRLLFKQVLEQLGGKLRFVISGGAPLDPKVQKGWNDLGIKMVQGYGLTETSPVICAENDFKTRNGSIGVPMENDTIEIVNKDEKGIGELRVKGPNVMLGYYENEEETNKVLKDGWFYTGDLGYQDKDGFIFITGRQKNM
;
A
#
# COMPACT_ATOMS: atom_id res chain seq x y z
N MET A 1 4.16 -13.69 8.84
CA MET A 1 2.84 -14.32 8.72
C MET A 1 2.85 -15.78 9.19
N LEU A 2 3.66 -16.65 8.61
CA LEU A 2 3.71 -18.08 9.02
C LEU A 2 4.03 -18.27 10.52
N ALA A 3 4.98 -17.49 11.05
CA ALA A 3 5.33 -17.53 12.48
C ALA A 3 4.18 -17.17 13.44
N CYS A 4 3.13 -16.50 12.94
CA CYS A 4 1.96 -16.12 13.71
C CYS A 4 0.77 -17.08 13.51
N GLY A 5 0.96 -18.26 12.90
CA GLY A 5 -0.08 -19.23 12.64
C GLY A 5 -1.10 -18.81 11.58
N VAL A 6 -0.76 -17.84 10.74
CA VAL A 6 -1.65 -17.37 9.66
C VAL A 6 -1.67 -18.41 8.53
N ARG A 7 -2.86 -18.83 8.12
CA ARG A 7 -3.04 -19.65 6.92
C ARG A 7 -2.75 -18.82 5.68
N THR A 8 -1.76 -19.23 4.89
CA THR A 8 -1.38 -18.57 3.64
C THR A 8 -1.87 -19.39 2.45
N SER A 9 -2.49 -18.75 1.46
CA SER A 9 -2.91 -19.36 0.20
C SER A 9 -2.34 -18.54 -0.96
N PHE A 10 -1.98 -19.23 -2.03
CA PHE A 10 -1.56 -18.62 -3.29
C PHE A 10 -2.70 -18.78 -4.32
N PRO A 11 -2.89 -17.80 -5.21
CA PRO A 11 -3.90 -17.92 -6.25
C PRO A 11 -3.47 -18.94 -7.32
N ASP A 12 -4.45 -19.58 -7.96
CA ASP A 12 -4.24 -20.54 -9.05
C ASP A 12 -3.67 -19.86 -10.32
N GLY A 13 -3.61 -18.55 -10.33
CA GLY A 13 -3.08 -17.70 -11.39
C GLY A 13 -3.67 -16.30 -11.31
N LEU A 14 -3.03 -15.31 -11.94
CA LEU A 14 -3.41 -13.90 -11.82
C LEU A 14 -4.87 -13.63 -12.23
N ARG A 15 -5.38 -14.32 -13.23
CA ARG A 15 -6.78 -14.19 -13.69
C ARG A 15 -7.81 -14.73 -12.69
N TYR A 16 -7.42 -15.61 -11.81
CA TYR A 16 -8.31 -16.25 -10.84
C TYR A 16 -8.34 -15.57 -9.46
N VAL A 17 -7.48 -14.56 -9.23
CA VAL A 17 -7.34 -13.94 -7.90
C VAL A 17 -8.68 -13.49 -7.32
N ALA A 18 -9.53 -12.81 -8.09
CA ALA A 18 -10.83 -12.36 -7.59
C ALA A 18 -11.76 -13.53 -7.22
N GLN A 19 -11.68 -14.65 -7.93
CA GLN A 19 -12.42 -15.88 -7.64
C GLN A 19 -11.86 -16.54 -6.38
N ASN A 20 -10.54 -16.69 -6.28
CA ASN A 20 -9.88 -17.29 -5.13
C ASN A 20 -10.06 -16.46 -3.85
N LEU A 21 -10.13 -15.12 -3.91
CA LEU A 21 -10.49 -14.29 -2.76
C LEU A 21 -11.84 -14.71 -2.17
N LYS A 22 -12.80 -15.01 -3.03
CA LYS A 22 -14.13 -15.46 -2.64
C LYS A 22 -14.12 -16.90 -2.11
N GLU A 23 -13.52 -17.83 -2.85
CA GLU A 23 -13.50 -19.26 -2.54
C GLU A 23 -12.75 -19.56 -1.23
N TYR A 24 -11.64 -18.87 -0.98
CA TYR A 24 -10.81 -19.08 0.22
C TYR A 24 -11.24 -18.19 1.39
N GLU A 25 -12.27 -17.35 1.20
CA GLU A 25 -12.73 -16.39 2.21
C GLU A 25 -11.57 -15.57 2.82
N VAL A 26 -10.72 -15.04 1.97
CA VAL A 26 -9.49 -14.37 2.35
C VAL A 26 -9.79 -13.14 3.22
N SER A 27 -9.08 -13.01 4.34
CA SER A 27 -9.22 -11.87 5.25
C SER A 27 -8.18 -10.77 5.01
N VAL A 28 -6.99 -11.14 4.52
CA VAL A 28 -5.89 -10.22 4.18
C VAL A 28 -5.37 -10.59 2.79
N PHE A 29 -5.35 -9.63 1.90
CA PHE A 29 -4.80 -9.79 0.55
C PHE A 29 -3.56 -8.93 0.37
N VAL A 30 -2.46 -9.54 -0.07
CA VAL A 30 -1.21 -8.85 -0.41
C VAL A 30 -1.02 -8.94 -1.92
N GLY A 31 -0.88 -7.80 -2.58
CA GLY A 31 -0.76 -7.76 -4.02
C GLY A 31 -0.06 -6.52 -4.56
N VAL A 32 0.26 -6.56 -5.85
CA VAL A 32 0.81 -5.40 -6.56
C VAL A 32 -0.32 -4.44 -6.97
N PRO A 33 -0.04 -3.14 -7.16
CA PRO A 33 -1.03 -2.13 -7.52
C PRO A 33 -1.92 -2.52 -8.68
N LEU A 34 -1.33 -2.98 -9.78
CA LEU A 34 -2.07 -3.40 -10.99
C LEU A 34 -3.19 -4.40 -10.69
N LEU A 35 -2.92 -5.37 -9.81
CA LEU A 35 -3.90 -6.39 -9.44
C LEU A 35 -4.99 -5.84 -8.53
N VAL A 36 -4.59 -5.02 -7.56
CA VAL A 36 -5.51 -4.34 -6.63
C VAL A 36 -6.44 -3.39 -7.38
N GLU A 37 -5.93 -2.64 -8.35
CA GLU A 37 -6.70 -1.75 -9.23
C GLU A 37 -7.64 -2.54 -10.13
N ALA A 38 -7.17 -3.66 -10.72
CA ALA A 38 -8.00 -4.50 -11.58
C ALA A 38 -9.22 -5.06 -10.83
N ILE A 39 -9.03 -5.52 -9.59
CA ILE A 39 -10.13 -6.02 -8.75
C ILE A 39 -11.10 -4.88 -8.41
N TYR A 40 -10.57 -3.72 -8.00
CA TYR A 40 -11.38 -2.55 -7.68
C TYR A 40 -12.23 -2.09 -8.89
N ASN A 41 -11.60 -1.98 -10.05
CA ASN A 41 -12.29 -1.60 -11.28
C ASN A 41 -13.37 -2.62 -11.69
N LYS A 42 -13.14 -3.91 -11.44
CA LYS A 42 -14.16 -4.96 -11.66
C LYS A 42 -15.38 -4.75 -10.75
N ILE A 43 -15.16 -4.40 -9.48
CA ILE A 43 -16.24 -4.07 -8.53
C ILE A 43 -17.04 -2.87 -9.04
N LEU A 44 -16.38 -1.79 -9.45
CA LEU A 44 -17.05 -0.59 -9.96
C LEU A 44 -17.89 -0.89 -11.20
N LYS A 45 -17.36 -1.65 -12.15
CA LYS A 45 -18.10 -2.08 -13.35
C LYS A 45 -19.34 -2.91 -13.01
N GLU A 46 -19.25 -3.77 -12.00
CA GLU A 46 -20.40 -4.57 -11.58
C GLU A 46 -21.49 -3.70 -10.92
N ILE A 47 -21.09 -2.73 -10.09
CA ILE A 47 -22.00 -1.73 -9.49
C ILE A 47 -22.70 -0.91 -10.60
N GLU A 48 -21.96 -0.51 -11.63
CA GLU A 48 -22.50 0.23 -12.78
C GLU A 48 -23.50 -0.60 -13.57
N LYS A 49 -23.18 -1.84 -13.92
CA LYS A 49 -24.09 -2.77 -14.61
C LYS A 49 -25.41 -2.98 -13.88
N GLN A 50 -25.38 -2.96 -12.53
CA GLN A 50 -26.56 -3.07 -11.69
C GLN A 50 -27.32 -1.75 -11.55
N GLY A 51 -26.87 -0.65 -12.16
CA GLY A 51 -27.50 0.67 -12.05
C GLY A 51 -27.39 1.30 -10.65
N LYS A 52 -26.51 0.77 -9.79
CA LYS A 52 -26.42 1.16 -8.36
C LYS A 52 -25.41 2.28 -8.09
N THR A 53 -24.76 2.84 -9.09
CA THR A 53 -23.68 3.83 -8.93
C THR A 53 -24.09 5.01 -8.05
N LYS A 54 -25.25 5.62 -8.31
CA LYS A 54 -25.77 6.75 -7.50
C LYS A 54 -26.03 6.35 -6.05
N LEU A 55 -26.60 5.16 -5.83
CA LEU A 55 -26.89 4.62 -4.50
C LEU A 55 -25.61 4.41 -3.70
N ILE A 56 -24.61 3.74 -4.29
CA ILE A 56 -23.32 3.48 -3.65
C ILE A 56 -22.58 4.79 -3.35
N ASN A 57 -22.55 5.75 -4.28
CA ASN A 57 -21.91 7.05 -4.03
C ASN A 57 -22.57 7.82 -2.88
N ASN A 58 -23.89 7.78 -2.75
CA ASN A 58 -24.59 8.39 -1.63
C ASN A 58 -24.31 7.65 -0.31
N ALA A 59 -24.29 6.32 -0.32
CA ALA A 59 -23.91 5.51 0.82
C ALA A 59 -22.48 5.81 1.30
N ILE A 60 -21.53 5.99 0.39
CA ILE A 60 -20.14 6.40 0.71
C ILE A 60 -20.13 7.78 1.40
N LYS A 61 -20.88 8.76 0.89
CA LYS A 61 -20.95 10.10 1.52
C LYS A 61 -21.50 10.01 2.95
N ILE A 62 -22.59 9.26 3.14
CA ILE A 62 -23.22 9.08 4.46
C ILE A 62 -22.26 8.37 5.42
N SER A 63 -21.67 7.25 4.99
CA SER A 63 -20.75 6.48 5.84
C SER A 63 -19.49 7.30 6.22
N ASN A 64 -18.95 8.09 5.29
CA ASN A 64 -17.82 8.97 5.57
C ASN A 64 -18.17 10.13 6.51
N ALA A 65 -19.40 10.61 6.50
CA ALA A 65 -19.89 11.58 7.49
C ALA A 65 -19.99 10.95 8.88
N LEU A 66 -20.52 9.72 8.99
CA LEU A 66 -20.61 8.97 10.24
C LEU A 66 -19.25 8.59 10.82
N LEU A 67 -18.28 8.30 9.96
CA LEU A 67 -16.90 8.05 10.42
C LEU A 67 -16.28 9.23 11.18
N LYS A 68 -16.64 10.47 10.85
CA LYS A 68 -16.16 11.66 11.58
C LYS A 68 -16.59 11.66 13.05
N ILE A 69 -17.71 11.02 13.36
CA ILE A 69 -18.21 10.82 14.73
C ILE A 69 -17.91 9.40 15.24
N LYS A 70 -16.92 8.71 14.63
CA LYS A 70 -16.43 7.37 14.99
C LYS A 70 -17.46 6.24 14.87
N ILE A 71 -18.50 6.41 14.06
CA ILE A 71 -19.49 5.37 13.73
C ILE A 71 -19.13 4.77 12.36
N ASP A 72 -18.70 3.51 12.35
CA ASP A 72 -18.36 2.79 11.11
C ASP A 72 -19.43 1.77 10.76
N ILE A 73 -20.23 2.08 9.74
CA ILE A 73 -21.29 1.21 9.20
C ILE A 73 -20.97 0.69 7.79
N ARG A 74 -19.76 0.95 7.26
CA ARG A 74 -19.38 0.63 5.88
C ARG A 74 -19.57 -0.84 5.56
N ARG A 75 -19.11 -1.74 6.42
CA ARG A 75 -19.23 -3.18 6.19
C ARG A 75 -20.69 -3.67 6.16
N LEU A 76 -21.60 -2.96 6.85
CA LEU A 76 -23.03 -3.23 6.79
C LEU A 76 -23.63 -2.70 5.48
N LEU A 77 -23.33 -1.46 5.12
CA LEU A 77 -23.85 -0.80 3.90
C LEU A 77 -23.37 -1.49 2.62
N PHE A 78 -22.12 -1.93 2.59
CA PHE A 78 -21.50 -2.54 1.40
C PHE A 78 -21.42 -4.07 1.46
N LYS A 79 -22.24 -4.72 2.32
CA LYS A 79 -22.22 -6.17 2.52
C LYS A 79 -22.29 -6.94 1.19
N GLN A 80 -23.21 -6.59 0.29
CA GLN A 80 -23.34 -7.26 -1.01
C GLN A 80 -22.10 -7.15 -1.89
N VAL A 81 -21.38 -6.01 -1.83
CA VAL A 81 -20.12 -5.81 -2.55
C VAL A 81 -19.03 -6.67 -1.91
N LEU A 82 -18.95 -6.69 -0.59
CA LEU A 82 -17.95 -7.47 0.15
C LEU A 82 -18.15 -8.99 -0.03
N GLU A 83 -19.38 -9.46 -0.16
CA GLU A 83 -19.69 -10.87 -0.42
C GLU A 83 -19.16 -11.36 -1.77
N GLN A 84 -19.01 -10.48 -2.76
CA GLN A 84 -18.37 -10.81 -4.04
C GLN A 84 -16.89 -11.15 -3.87
N LEU A 85 -16.27 -10.69 -2.77
CA LEU A 85 -14.89 -10.96 -2.37
C LEU A 85 -14.77 -11.97 -1.24
N GLY A 86 -15.85 -12.77 -0.97
CA GLY A 86 -15.89 -13.76 0.10
C GLY A 86 -16.34 -13.22 1.46
N GLY A 87 -16.72 -11.95 1.56
CA GLY A 87 -17.29 -11.34 2.76
C GLY A 87 -16.31 -11.09 3.92
N LYS A 88 -15.15 -11.76 3.93
CA LYS A 88 -14.17 -11.72 5.03
C LYS A 88 -12.99 -10.80 4.78
N LEU A 89 -12.81 -10.28 3.57
CA LEU A 89 -11.71 -9.39 3.24
C LEU A 89 -11.80 -8.11 4.09
N ARG A 90 -10.78 -7.85 4.88
CA ARG A 90 -10.66 -6.69 5.78
C ARG A 90 -9.51 -5.78 5.42
N PHE A 91 -8.44 -6.39 4.89
CA PHE A 91 -7.17 -5.71 4.68
C PHE A 91 -6.63 -6.03 3.29
N VAL A 92 -6.22 -4.99 2.58
CA VAL A 92 -5.47 -5.10 1.33
C VAL A 92 -4.15 -4.37 1.51
N ILE A 93 -3.06 -5.05 1.22
CA ILE A 93 -1.71 -4.49 1.30
C ILE A 93 -1.16 -4.42 -0.13
N SER A 94 -0.75 -3.23 -0.55
CA SER A 94 -0.11 -3.00 -1.85
C SER A 94 1.33 -2.56 -1.68
N GLY A 95 2.20 -3.08 -2.53
CA GLY A 95 3.61 -2.69 -2.56
C GLY A 95 4.26 -3.01 -3.90
N GLY A 96 5.52 -2.58 -4.06
CA GLY A 96 6.34 -2.85 -5.24
C GLY A 96 6.15 -1.87 -6.40
N ALA A 97 5.12 -1.02 -6.39
CA ALA A 97 4.91 0.07 -7.34
C ALA A 97 3.96 1.13 -6.75
N PRO A 98 3.88 2.35 -7.32
CA PRO A 98 2.92 3.35 -6.90
C PRO A 98 1.47 2.88 -7.11
N LEU A 99 0.60 3.16 -6.14
CA LEU A 99 -0.84 2.92 -6.22
C LEU A 99 -1.57 4.25 -6.44
N ASP A 100 -2.59 4.26 -7.31
CA ASP A 100 -3.46 5.45 -7.46
C ASP A 100 -4.16 5.75 -6.13
N PRO A 101 -3.97 6.96 -5.56
CA PRO A 101 -4.64 7.38 -4.32
C PRO A 101 -6.17 7.29 -4.38
N LYS A 102 -6.77 7.39 -5.57
CA LYS A 102 -8.22 7.21 -5.75
C LYS A 102 -8.64 5.77 -5.49
N VAL A 103 -7.82 4.81 -5.92
CA VAL A 103 -8.08 3.38 -5.69
C VAL A 103 -7.92 3.06 -4.20
N GLN A 104 -6.86 3.55 -3.56
CA GLN A 104 -6.68 3.40 -2.10
C GLN A 104 -7.88 3.95 -1.34
N LYS A 105 -8.30 5.18 -1.67
CA LYS A 105 -9.48 5.80 -1.06
C LYS A 105 -10.73 4.96 -1.32
N GLY A 106 -10.94 4.47 -2.53
CA GLY A 106 -12.12 3.69 -2.89
C GLY A 106 -12.25 2.38 -2.10
N TRP A 107 -11.16 1.64 -1.90
CA TRP A 107 -11.15 0.47 -1.03
C TRP A 107 -11.54 0.83 0.40
N ASN A 108 -10.95 1.90 0.94
CA ASN A 108 -11.26 2.39 2.28
C ASN A 108 -12.73 2.83 2.40
N ASP A 109 -13.29 3.50 1.40
CA ASP A 109 -14.69 3.92 1.35
C ASP A 109 -15.66 2.72 1.39
N LEU A 110 -15.27 1.58 0.84
CA LEU A 110 -16.05 0.32 0.89
C LEU A 110 -15.88 -0.45 2.22
N GLY A 111 -15.08 0.05 3.15
CA GLY A 111 -14.84 -0.61 4.45
C GLY A 111 -13.80 -1.72 4.42
N ILE A 112 -12.97 -1.76 3.39
CA ILE A 112 -11.77 -2.60 3.33
C ILE A 112 -10.55 -1.70 3.52
N LYS A 113 -9.78 -1.94 4.57
CA LYS A 113 -8.59 -1.15 4.84
C LYS A 113 -7.53 -1.41 3.79
N MET A 114 -7.17 -0.38 3.05
CA MET A 114 -6.13 -0.42 2.04
C MET A 114 -4.91 0.33 2.55
N VAL A 115 -3.78 -0.37 2.63
CA VAL A 115 -2.49 0.20 3.07
C VAL A 115 -1.42 -0.02 2.03
N GLN A 116 -0.44 0.86 2.04
CA GLN A 116 0.74 0.75 1.21
C GLN A 116 1.96 0.41 2.05
N GLY A 117 2.87 -0.39 1.47
CA GLY A 117 4.21 -0.61 1.97
C GLY A 117 5.22 -0.26 0.89
N TYR A 118 6.37 0.24 1.30
CA TYR A 118 7.48 0.59 0.42
C TYR A 118 8.77 -0.05 0.91
N GLY A 119 9.58 -0.44 -0.04
CA GLY A 119 10.90 -0.96 0.17
C GLY A 119 11.50 -1.54 -1.10
N LEU A 120 12.70 -2.05 -0.99
CA LEU A 120 13.51 -2.56 -2.08
C LEU A 120 14.10 -3.91 -1.69
N THR A 121 14.58 -4.68 -2.66
CA THR A 121 15.30 -5.92 -2.39
C THR A 121 16.49 -5.66 -1.47
N GLU A 122 17.16 -4.54 -1.66
CA GLU A 122 18.30 -4.05 -0.89
C GLU A 122 17.96 -3.74 0.57
N THR A 123 16.70 -3.77 0.95
CA THR A 123 16.22 -3.45 2.32
C THR A 123 15.38 -4.56 2.96
N SER A 124 15.37 -5.76 2.44
CA SER A 124 14.84 -7.04 2.97
C SER A 124 13.36 -7.09 3.38
N PRO A 125 12.36 -6.70 2.63
CA PRO A 125 12.34 -5.61 1.67
C PRO A 125 11.77 -4.30 2.23
N VAL A 126 10.95 -4.31 3.32
CA VAL A 126 10.07 -3.20 3.73
C VAL A 126 10.77 -2.24 4.68
N ILE A 127 10.74 -0.95 4.34
CA ILE A 127 11.29 0.14 5.18
C ILE A 127 10.24 1.16 5.61
N CYS A 128 9.11 1.25 4.87
CA CYS A 128 7.96 2.06 5.26
C CYS A 128 6.68 1.25 5.11
N ALA A 129 5.74 1.47 5.99
CA ALA A 129 4.39 0.93 5.86
C ALA A 129 3.36 1.84 6.53
N GLU A 130 2.17 1.85 5.97
CA GLU A 130 0.97 2.26 6.69
C GLU A 130 0.52 1.11 7.63
N ASN A 131 -0.18 1.44 8.69
CA ASN A 131 -0.72 0.47 9.63
C ASN A 131 -2.16 0.83 10.04
N ASP A 132 -2.74 0.06 10.97
CA ASP A 132 -4.12 0.29 11.43
C ASP A 132 -4.36 1.66 12.08
N PHE A 133 -3.33 2.26 12.64
CA PHE A 133 -3.42 3.51 13.41
C PHE A 133 -2.93 4.71 12.61
N LYS A 134 -2.00 4.50 11.68
CA LYS A 134 -1.34 5.54 10.91
C LYS A 134 -1.48 5.27 9.42
N THR A 135 -2.43 5.95 8.80
CA THR A 135 -2.64 5.90 7.34
C THR A 135 -2.80 7.31 6.79
N ARG A 136 -2.27 7.53 5.60
CA ARG A 136 -2.46 8.77 4.85
C ARG A 136 -2.52 8.47 3.37
N ASN A 137 -3.66 8.77 2.77
CA ASN A 137 -3.92 8.47 1.37
C ASN A 137 -2.82 9.01 0.44
N GLY A 138 -2.26 8.14 -0.38
CA GLY A 138 -1.16 8.44 -1.30
C GLY A 138 0.24 8.38 -0.68
N SER A 139 0.38 8.15 0.64
CA SER A 139 1.69 7.93 1.28
C SER A 139 2.11 6.47 1.21
N ILE A 140 3.40 6.24 1.38
CA ILE A 140 3.98 4.91 1.61
C ILE A 140 4.06 4.56 3.10
N GLY A 141 3.44 5.37 3.96
CA GLY A 141 3.44 5.19 5.41
C GLY A 141 4.54 5.94 6.14
N VAL A 142 4.90 5.39 7.28
CA VAL A 142 5.98 5.87 8.17
C VAL A 142 7.09 4.83 8.21
N PRO A 143 8.33 5.22 8.60
CA PRO A 143 9.43 4.26 8.76
C PRO A 143 9.07 3.10 9.69
N MET A 144 9.59 1.91 9.38
CA MET A 144 9.51 0.75 10.28
C MET A 144 10.29 1.00 11.57
N GLU A 145 9.98 0.25 12.62
CA GLU A 145 10.45 0.53 14.00
C GLU A 145 11.98 0.68 14.13
N ASN A 146 12.75 -0.08 13.37
CA ASN A 146 14.23 -0.07 13.48
C ASN A 146 14.90 0.65 12.29
N ASP A 147 14.10 1.32 11.45
CA ASP A 147 14.60 2.02 10.27
C ASP A 147 14.58 3.53 10.48
N THR A 148 15.63 4.16 10.02
CA THR A 148 15.71 5.62 9.92
C THR A 148 15.70 6.01 8.46
N ILE A 149 14.80 6.91 8.07
CA ILE A 149 14.73 7.44 6.71
C ILE A 149 14.97 8.93 6.75
N GLU A 150 15.79 9.41 5.83
CA GLU A 150 16.03 10.83 5.63
C GLU A 150 15.78 11.21 4.19
N ILE A 151 15.30 12.44 3.98
CA ILE A 151 15.22 13.07 2.66
C ILE A 151 16.40 14.02 2.52
N VAL A 152 17.31 13.71 1.61
CA VAL A 152 18.53 14.51 1.39
C VAL A 152 18.48 15.24 0.07
N ASN A 153 19.34 16.24 -0.11
CA ASN A 153 19.45 17.06 -1.33
C ASN A 153 18.09 17.65 -1.75
N LYS A 154 17.36 18.20 -0.78
CA LYS A 154 16.00 18.74 -0.99
C LYS A 154 16.02 19.97 -1.89
N ASP A 155 15.08 19.97 -2.84
CA ASP A 155 14.76 21.16 -3.64
C ASP A 155 13.92 22.19 -2.83
N GLU A 156 13.54 23.29 -3.49
CA GLU A 156 12.69 24.35 -2.90
C GLU A 156 11.31 23.86 -2.42
N LYS A 157 10.84 22.72 -2.94
CA LYS A 157 9.58 22.08 -2.56
C LYS A 157 9.74 21.04 -1.45
N GLY A 158 10.98 20.84 -0.97
CA GLY A 158 11.30 19.84 0.05
C GLY A 158 11.38 18.42 -0.49
N ILE A 159 11.40 18.24 -1.82
CA ILE A 159 11.57 16.93 -2.47
C ILE A 159 13.05 16.64 -2.60
N GLY A 160 13.47 15.47 -2.18
CA GLY A 160 14.86 15.02 -2.28
C GLY A 160 14.95 13.51 -2.35
N GLU A 161 16.17 12.99 -2.38
CA GLU A 161 16.42 11.56 -2.41
C GLU A 161 16.18 10.93 -1.03
N LEU A 162 15.52 9.78 -1.01
CA LEU A 162 15.38 8.99 0.19
C LEU A 162 16.66 8.20 0.44
N ARG A 163 17.18 8.28 1.68
CA ARG A 163 18.20 7.35 2.17
C ARG A 163 17.72 6.66 3.42
N VAL A 164 18.14 5.43 3.62
CA VAL A 164 17.71 4.59 4.74
C VAL A 164 18.90 4.01 5.48
N LYS A 165 18.74 3.88 6.78
CA LYS A 165 19.66 3.17 7.68
C LYS A 165 18.83 2.25 8.58
N GLY A 166 19.20 0.99 8.64
CA GLY A 166 18.50 0.00 9.46
C GLY A 166 19.15 -1.38 9.35
N PRO A 167 18.77 -2.31 10.23
CA PRO A 167 19.34 -3.66 10.26
C PRO A 167 18.94 -4.52 9.05
N ASN A 168 17.92 -4.09 8.30
CA ASN A 168 17.41 -4.75 7.09
C ASN A 168 18.13 -4.30 5.81
N VAL A 169 19.00 -3.29 5.88
CA VAL A 169 19.80 -2.85 4.73
C VAL A 169 20.84 -3.93 4.37
N MET A 170 20.95 -4.22 3.07
CA MET A 170 21.91 -5.20 2.53
C MET A 170 23.35 -4.89 2.92
N LEU A 171 24.20 -5.90 2.90
CA LEU A 171 25.65 -5.74 3.07
C LEU A 171 26.34 -5.22 1.80
N GLY A 172 25.74 -5.44 0.64
CA GLY A 172 26.24 -5.02 -0.67
C GLY A 172 25.72 -5.91 -1.79
N TYR A 173 26.05 -5.56 -3.01
CA TYR A 173 25.79 -6.38 -4.18
C TYR A 173 26.85 -7.48 -4.31
N TYR A 174 26.42 -8.69 -4.63
CA TYR A 174 27.30 -9.83 -4.76
C TYR A 174 28.36 -9.60 -5.86
N GLU A 175 29.64 -9.75 -5.49
CA GLU A 175 30.80 -9.53 -6.36
C GLU A 175 30.79 -8.20 -7.15
N ASN A 176 30.15 -7.15 -6.62
CA ASN A 176 30.04 -5.85 -7.27
C ASN A 176 30.26 -4.70 -6.27
N GLU A 177 31.51 -4.53 -5.88
CA GLU A 177 31.90 -3.51 -4.91
C GLU A 177 31.72 -2.09 -5.47
N GLU A 178 31.92 -1.89 -6.77
CA GLU A 178 31.75 -0.60 -7.41
C GLU A 178 30.31 -0.08 -7.28
N GLU A 179 29.30 -0.90 -7.62
CA GLU A 179 27.89 -0.51 -7.47
C GLU A 179 27.50 -0.41 -6.00
N THR A 180 28.05 -1.26 -5.13
CA THR A 180 27.82 -1.18 -3.69
C THR A 180 28.24 0.17 -3.15
N ASN A 181 29.44 0.65 -3.48
CA ASN A 181 29.97 1.93 -3.01
C ASN A 181 29.24 3.15 -3.58
N LYS A 182 28.51 2.98 -4.69
CA LYS A 182 27.66 4.06 -5.22
C LYS A 182 26.43 4.30 -4.33
N VAL A 183 25.86 3.24 -3.75
CA VAL A 183 24.59 3.29 -3.03
C VAL A 183 24.73 3.17 -1.50
N LEU A 184 25.80 2.57 -0.99
CA LEU A 184 26.10 2.47 0.44
C LEU A 184 27.22 3.45 0.81
N LYS A 185 26.87 4.49 1.60
CA LYS A 185 27.82 5.51 2.05
C LYS A 185 27.57 5.85 3.52
N ASP A 186 28.61 5.77 4.34
CA ASP A 186 28.57 6.13 5.76
C ASP A 186 27.46 5.42 6.56
N GLY A 187 27.17 4.17 6.19
CA GLY A 187 26.12 3.35 6.81
C GLY A 187 24.70 3.69 6.36
N TRP A 188 24.55 4.49 5.29
CA TRP A 188 23.28 4.81 4.65
C TRP A 188 23.18 4.14 3.28
N PHE A 189 22.01 3.62 2.99
CA PHE A 189 21.63 3.17 1.65
C PHE A 189 20.85 4.28 0.93
N TYR A 190 21.34 4.70 -0.21
CA TYR A 190 20.71 5.69 -1.09
C TYR A 190 19.80 4.97 -2.09
N THR A 191 18.50 5.21 -1.99
CA THR A 191 17.50 4.42 -2.71
C THR A 191 17.35 4.78 -4.18
N GLY A 192 17.77 5.98 -4.57
CA GLY A 192 17.51 6.56 -5.88
C GLY A 192 16.05 7.02 -6.07
N ASP A 193 15.19 6.85 -5.07
CA ASP A 193 13.80 7.31 -5.12
C ASP A 193 13.69 8.71 -4.53
N LEU A 194 12.87 9.55 -5.18
CA LEU A 194 12.62 10.92 -4.77
C LEU A 194 11.29 11.01 -4.02
N GLY A 195 11.28 11.83 -2.97
CA GLY A 195 10.07 12.03 -2.20
C GLY A 195 10.19 13.14 -1.18
N TYR A 196 9.17 13.28 -0.37
CA TYR A 196 9.13 14.21 0.74
C TYR A 196 8.44 13.59 1.96
N GLN A 197 8.68 14.17 3.12
CA GLN A 197 8.03 13.79 4.37
C GLN A 197 7.14 14.94 4.84
N ASP A 198 5.88 14.61 5.21
CA ASP A 198 4.99 15.62 5.76
C ASP A 198 5.29 15.85 7.26
N LYS A 199 4.61 16.86 7.84
CA LYS A 199 4.77 17.25 9.25
C LYS A 199 4.39 16.15 10.26
N ASP A 200 3.60 15.18 9.85
CA ASP A 200 3.13 14.07 10.69
C ASP A 200 4.00 12.81 10.49
N GLY A 201 5.08 12.91 9.70
CA GLY A 201 6.06 11.86 9.48
C GLY A 201 5.74 10.89 8.34
N PHE A 202 4.65 11.12 7.59
CA PHE A 202 4.32 10.29 6.43
C PHE A 202 5.21 10.63 5.23
N ILE A 203 5.66 9.60 4.52
CA ILE A 203 6.54 9.72 3.36
C ILE A 203 5.73 9.52 2.08
N PHE A 204 6.03 10.35 1.08
CA PHE A 204 5.41 10.35 -0.24
C PHE A 204 6.48 10.22 -1.30
N ILE A 205 6.37 9.22 -2.17
CA ILE A 205 7.25 9.07 -3.33
C ILE A 205 6.70 9.91 -4.47
N THR A 206 7.57 10.69 -5.10
CA THR A 206 7.23 11.56 -6.23
C THR A 206 7.84 11.08 -7.55
N GLY A 207 8.84 10.23 -7.49
CA GLY A 207 9.51 9.72 -8.67
C GLY A 207 10.78 8.94 -8.34
N ARG A 208 11.57 8.69 -9.36
CA ARG A 208 12.90 8.07 -9.23
C ARG A 208 13.94 8.98 -9.89
N GLN A 209 15.11 9.08 -9.27
CA GLN A 209 16.23 9.79 -9.84
C GLN A 209 16.62 9.06 -11.14
N LYS A 210 16.70 9.80 -12.26
CA LYS A 210 17.23 9.22 -13.49
C LYS A 210 18.71 8.94 -13.26
N ASN A 211 19.14 7.72 -13.52
CA ASN A 211 20.57 7.47 -13.65
C ASN A 211 21.09 8.34 -14.79
N MET A 212 21.92 9.34 -14.43
CA MET A 212 22.67 10.12 -15.40
C MET A 212 23.85 9.28 -15.87
#